data_7d690b0d24b229cf8bdc279cb0345345
#
_entry.id   7d690b0d24b229cf8bdc279cb0345345
#
_cell.length_a   1.000
_cell.length_b   1.000
_cell.length_c   1.000
_cell.angle_alpha   90.00
_cell.angle_beta   90.00
_cell.angle_gamma   90.00
#
_symmetry.space_group_name_H-M   'P 1'
#
loop_
_entity.id
_entity.type
_entity.pdbx_description
1 polymer ?
#
loop_
_entity_poly.entity_id
_entity_poly.type
_entity_poly.pdbx_seq_one_letter_code
_entity_poly.pdbx_strand_id
1 'polypeptide(L)'
;MSQLNGWFYIDKSIEKEFTLKSFADALAFVVKVGLEAEKIGHHPDMLLHSWNKVRIILSTHSAGGVTENDFKLAQTIDEIRK
;
A
#
# COMPACT_ATOMS: atom_id res chain seq x y z
N MET A 1 -3.31 -17.43 -7.34
CA MET A 1 -2.99 -16.02 -7.44
C MET A 1 -1.50 -15.84 -7.27
N SER A 2 -0.95 -14.98 -8.06
CA SER A 2 0.46 -14.76 -7.91
C SER A 2 0.74 -14.13 -6.56
N GLN A 3 1.91 -14.41 -6.08
CA GLN A 3 2.30 -13.91 -4.80
C GLN A 3 2.71 -12.45 -4.91
N LEU A 4 2.20 -11.64 -4.02
CA LEU A 4 2.69 -10.29 -3.83
C LEU A 4 3.57 -10.36 -2.60
N ASN A 5 4.87 -10.37 -2.81
CA ASN A 5 5.84 -10.57 -1.74
C ASN A 5 5.65 -9.56 -0.62
N GLY A 6 5.44 -10.08 0.58
CA GLY A 6 5.28 -9.25 1.76
C GLY A 6 3.88 -8.74 1.99
N TRP A 7 2.94 -9.05 1.11
CA TRP A 7 1.54 -8.69 1.32
C TRP A 7 0.81 -9.85 1.98
N PHE A 8 0.06 -9.56 3.01
CA PHE A 8 -0.65 -10.55 3.80
C PHE A 8 -2.13 -10.25 3.84
N TYR A 9 -2.95 -11.29 3.77
CA TYR A 9 -4.38 -11.14 4.02
C TYR A 9 -4.61 -10.99 5.51
N ILE A 10 -5.29 -9.93 5.89
CA ILE A 10 -5.69 -9.69 7.27
C ILE A 10 -7.14 -9.24 7.22
N ASP A 11 -8.03 -10.13 7.66
CA ASP A 11 -9.46 -9.88 7.60
C ASP A 11 -9.87 -9.60 6.15
N LYS A 12 -10.38 -8.43 5.83
CA LYS A 12 -10.90 -8.09 4.50
C LYS A 12 -9.96 -7.19 3.72
N SER A 13 -8.68 -7.25 4.05
CA SER A 13 -7.68 -6.38 3.42
C SER A 13 -6.41 -7.14 3.11
N ILE A 14 -5.53 -6.52 2.32
CA ILE A 14 -4.14 -6.96 2.24
C ILE A 14 -3.28 -5.83 2.79
N GLU A 15 -2.21 -6.21 3.48
CA GLU A 15 -1.36 -5.25 4.17
C GLU A 15 0.09 -5.59 3.98
N LYS A 16 0.91 -4.55 3.94
CA LYS A 16 2.36 -4.72 3.87
C LYS A 16 3.03 -3.57 4.59
N GLU A 17 4.10 -3.88 5.30
CA GLU A 17 4.90 -2.86 5.96
C GLU A 17 6.19 -2.66 5.21
N PHE A 18 6.52 -1.41 4.94
CA PHE A 18 7.76 -1.02 4.25
C PHE A 18 8.66 -0.30 5.22
N THR A 19 9.95 -0.60 5.17
CA THR A 19 10.95 0.10 5.97
C THR A 19 11.81 0.93 5.03
N LEU A 20 11.83 2.24 5.25
CA LEU A 20 12.57 3.16 4.40
C LEU A 20 13.87 3.56 5.11
N LYS A 21 14.71 4.34 4.42
CA LYS A 21 16.00 4.73 4.94
C LYS A 21 15.90 5.79 6.04
N SER A 22 14.90 6.67 5.92
CA SER A 22 14.79 7.82 6.81
C SER A 22 13.34 8.22 6.91
N PHE A 23 13.06 9.15 7.82
CA PHE A 23 11.72 9.70 7.96
C PHE A 23 11.33 10.44 6.67
N ALA A 24 12.26 11.21 6.10
CA ALA A 24 11.98 11.93 4.86
C ALA A 24 11.64 10.97 3.72
N ASP A 25 12.37 9.87 3.61
CA ASP A 25 12.07 8.87 2.59
C ASP A 25 10.72 8.22 2.82
N ALA A 26 10.37 7.94 4.08
CA ALA A 26 9.07 7.37 4.41
C ALA A 26 7.95 8.34 4.02
N LEU A 27 8.12 9.62 4.31
CA LEU A 27 7.13 10.62 3.96
C LEU A 27 7.00 10.76 2.44
N ALA A 28 8.11 10.78 1.73
CA ALA A 28 8.11 10.83 0.27
C ALA A 28 7.41 9.60 -0.32
N PHE A 29 7.63 8.44 0.27
CA PHE A 29 6.98 7.21 -0.18
C PHE A 29 5.46 7.32 -0.04
N VAL A 30 4.98 7.82 1.10
CA VAL A 30 3.55 8.01 1.32
C VAL A 30 2.96 8.92 0.25
N VAL A 31 3.66 10.02 -0.08
CA VAL A 31 3.18 10.95 -1.10
C VAL A 31 3.13 10.27 -2.47
N LYS A 32 4.15 9.51 -2.83
CA LYS A 32 4.18 8.82 -4.12
C LYS A 32 3.04 7.80 -4.23
N VAL A 33 2.82 7.03 -3.17
CA VAL A 33 1.72 6.06 -3.15
C VAL A 33 0.40 6.79 -3.29
N GLY A 34 0.23 7.90 -2.59
CA GLY A 34 -1.00 8.68 -2.67
C GLY A 34 -1.27 9.20 -4.07
N LEU A 35 -0.23 9.65 -4.77
CA LEU A 35 -0.40 10.15 -6.13
C LEU A 35 -0.82 9.04 -7.08
N GLU A 36 -0.25 7.85 -6.95
CA GLU A 36 -0.65 6.71 -7.78
C GLU A 36 -2.06 6.23 -7.46
N ALA A 37 -2.42 6.23 -6.18
CA ALA A 37 -3.76 5.85 -5.76
C ALA A 37 -4.80 6.82 -6.34
N GLU A 38 -4.49 8.10 -6.33
CA GLU A 38 -5.41 9.11 -6.85
C GLU A 38 -5.67 8.92 -8.34
N LYS A 39 -4.65 8.50 -9.10
CA LYS A 39 -4.81 8.28 -10.55
C LYS A 39 -5.88 7.24 -10.86
N ILE A 40 -6.02 6.23 -10.02
CA ILE A 40 -6.99 5.17 -10.27
C ILE A 40 -8.23 5.30 -9.40
N GLY A 41 -8.30 6.36 -8.60
CA GLY A 41 -9.45 6.61 -7.74
C GLY A 41 -9.65 5.53 -6.68
N HIS A 42 -8.57 4.89 -6.22
CA HIS A 42 -8.65 3.83 -5.23
C HIS A 42 -7.66 4.15 -4.12
N HIS A 43 -8.15 4.42 -2.92
CA HIS A 43 -7.36 5.03 -1.86
C HIS A 43 -7.02 4.03 -0.77
N PRO A 44 -5.73 3.82 -0.47
CA PRO A 44 -5.30 2.95 0.60
C PRO A 44 -5.36 3.67 1.94
N ASP A 45 -5.36 2.89 3.02
CA ASP A 45 -5.00 3.44 4.32
C ASP A 45 -3.49 3.34 4.44
N MET A 46 -2.88 4.38 4.99
CA MET A 46 -1.43 4.43 5.15
C MET A 46 -1.09 4.90 6.54
N LEU A 47 -0.17 4.19 7.18
CA LEU A 47 0.30 4.54 8.52
C LEU A 47 1.81 4.69 8.48
N LEU A 48 2.28 5.93 8.64
CA LEU A 48 3.70 6.19 8.82
C LEU A 48 3.96 6.16 10.33
N HIS A 49 4.84 5.29 10.77
CA HIS A 49 5.09 5.11 12.20
C HIS A 49 6.55 4.71 12.43
N SER A 50 6.98 4.79 13.68
CA SER A 50 8.35 4.40 14.04
C SER A 50 9.38 5.06 13.14
N TRP A 51 9.13 6.31 12.79
CA TRP A 51 9.92 7.26 11.98
C TRP A 51 10.21 6.80 10.54
N ASN A 52 10.44 5.53 10.28
CA ASN A 52 10.82 5.11 8.92
C ASN A 52 9.97 3.96 8.38
N LYS A 53 8.85 3.66 9.00
CA LYS A 53 8.01 2.55 8.57
C LYS A 53 6.69 3.06 8.04
N VAL A 54 6.24 2.44 6.96
CA VAL A 54 4.95 2.77 6.36
C VAL A 54 4.17 1.48 6.17
N ARG A 55 3.02 1.38 6.82
CA ARG A 55 2.11 0.26 6.62
C ARG A 55 1.03 0.68 5.65
N ILE A 56 0.85 -0.11 4.60
CA ILE A 56 -0.17 0.13 3.58
C ILE A 56 -1.25 -0.93 3.73
N ILE A 57 -2.50 -0.50 3.75
CA ILE A 57 -3.65 -1.38 3.92
C ILE A 57 -4.58 -1.13 2.75
N LEU A 58 -4.90 -2.18 2.01
CA LEU A 58 -5.73 -2.09 0.80
C LEU A 58 -6.97 -2.95 0.94
N SER A 59 -8.12 -2.36 0.65
CA SER A 59 -9.37 -3.08 0.54
C SER A 59 -10.34 -2.26 -0.30
N THR A 60 -11.41 -2.90 -0.76
CA THR A 60 -12.45 -2.23 -1.54
C THR A 60 -13.75 -2.28 -0.73
N HIS A 61 -14.10 -1.14 -0.12
CA HIS A 61 -15.25 -1.07 0.76
C HIS A 61 -16.55 -1.50 0.09
N SER A 62 -16.76 -1.04 -1.14
CA SER A 62 -18.00 -1.35 -1.86
C SER A 62 -18.15 -2.84 -2.16
N ALA A 63 -17.03 -3.57 -2.23
CA ALA A 63 -17.04 -5.02 -2.46
C ALA A 63 -16.93 -5.82 -1.18
N GLY A 64 -16.71 -5.15 -0.04
CA GLY A 64 -16.57 -5.81 1.24
C GLY A 64 -15.29 -6.61 1.38
N GLY A 65 -14.25 -6.28 0.63
CA GLY A 65 -12.99 -7.01 0.71
C GLY A 65 -12.03 -6.62 -0.39
N VAL A 66 -11.09 -7.52 -0.68
CA VAL A 66 -10.02 -7.27 -1.65
C VAL A 66 -10.51 -7.56 -3.06
N THR A 67 -10.20 -6.66 -3.98
CA THR A 67 -10.55 -6.83 -5.40
C THR A 67 -9.30 -6.67 -6.26
N GLU A 68 -9.49 -6.78 -7.56
CA GLU A 68 -8.41 -6.62 -8.53
C GLU A 68 -7.73 -5.25 -8.42
N ASN A 69 -8.49 -4.21 -8.09
CA ASN A 69 -7.91 -2.88 -7.92
C ASN A 69 -6.89 -2.85 -6.79
N ASP A 70 -7.13 -3.60 -5.73
CA ASP A 70 -6.18 -3.66 -4.61
C ASP A 70 -4.88 -4.34 -5.05
N PHE A 71 -4.99 -5.42 -5.82
CA PHE A 71 -3.79 -6.11 -6.32
C PHE A 71 -3.01 -5.25 -7.29
N LYS A 72 -3.70 -4.52 -8.17
CA LYS A 72 -3.03 -3.61 -9.10
C LYS A 72 -2.27 -2.52 -8.36
N LEU A 73 -2.91 -1.93 -7.35
CA LEU A 73 -2.27 -0.88 -6.58
C LEU A 73 -1.09 -1.44 -5.78
N ALA A 74 -1.23 -2.65 -5.23
CA ALA A 74 -0.13 -3.29 -4.52
C ALA A 74 1.09 -3.46 -5.43
N GLN A 75 0.88 -3.89 -6.67
CA GLN A 75 1.96 -4.04 -7.63
C GLN A 75 2.61 -2.69 -7.93
N THR A 76 1.81 -1.65 -8.10
CA THR A 76 2.33 -0.30 -8.35
C THR A 76 3.16 0.18 -7.18
N ILE A 77 2.69 -0.06 -5.96
CA ILE A 77 3.40 0.34 -4.75
C ILE A 77 4.75 -0.38 -4.67
N ASP A 78 4.78 -1.67 -4.95
CA ASP A 78 6.02 -2.43 -4.96
C ASP A 78 7.01 -1.88 -5.99
N GLU A 79 6.52 -1.45 -7.15
CA GLU A 79 7.38 -0.84 -8.16
C GLU A 79 7.96 0.48 -7.69
N ILE A 80 7.17 1.29 -7.00
CA ILE A 80 7.65 2.56 -6.44
C ILE A 80 8.79 2.31 -5.46
N ARG A 81 8.67 1.25 -4.68
CA ARG A 81 9.61 0.97 -3.59
C ARG A 81 10.94 0.38 -4.08
N LYS A 82 10.96 -0.16 -5.25
CA LYS A 82 12.19 -0.79 -5.82
C LYS A 82 13.40 0.12 -5.84
#